data_e2895326d5e510f7078eda1313c1edb7
#
_entry.id   e2895326d5e510f7078eda1313c1edb7
#
_cell.length_a   1.000
_cell.length_b   1.000
_cell.length_c   1.000
_cell.angle_alpha   90.00
_cell.angle_beta   90.00
_cell.angle_gamma   90.00
#
_symmetry.space_group_name_H-M   'P 1'
#
loop_
_entity.id
_entity.type
_entity.pdbx_description
1 polymer ?
#
loop_
_entity_poly.entity_id
_entity_poly.type
_entity_poly.pdbx_seq_one_letter_code
_entity_poly.pdbx_strand_id
1 'polypeptide(L)' 'MAIETTITEERKKNTIDLLVMMVVDELAEELKIRPTDLLPEFVTSRTGRLLYDEESRLWWSGPSDIAEMYKAEIADHVF' A
#
# COMPACT_ATOMS: atom_id res chain seq x y z
N MET A 1 15.75 19.02 16.78
CA MET A 1 16.13 19.71 15.57
C MET A 1 15.18 19.37 14.44
N ALA A 2 14.70 20.40 13.75
CA ALA A 2 13.70 20.23 12.71
C ALA A 2 14.19 19.37 11.53
N ILE A 3 15.47 19.43 11.23
CA ILE A 3 16.06 18.68 10.10
C ILE A 3 15.95 17.17 10.31
N GLU A 4 16.22 16.69 11.51
CA GLU A 4 16.14 15.27 11.80
C GLU A 4 14.70 14.76 11.72
N THR A 5 13.76 15.53 12.22
CA THR A 5 12.35 15.18 12.16
C THR A 5 11.87 15.10 10.72
N THR A 6 12.27 16.08 9.90
CA THR A 6 11.90 16.12 8.49
C THR A 6 12.45 14.90 7.74
N ILE A 7 13.70 14.54 7.98
CA ILE A 7 14.32 13.37 7.35
C ILE A 7 13.60 12.09 7.74
N THR A 8 13.21 11.97 9.01
CA THR A 8 12.49 10.80 9.48
C THR A 8 11.12 10.67 8.81
N GLU A 9 10.40 11.77 8.66
CA GLU A 9 9.10 11.77 8.00
C GLU A 9 9.23 11.42 6.52
N GLU A 10 10.26 11.94 5.85
CA GLU A 10 10.51 11.61 4.46
C GLU A 10 10.84 10.13 4.28
N ARG A 11 11.59 9.55 5.21
CA ARG A 11 11.90 8.12 5.16
C ARG A 11 10.66 7.27 5.31
N LYS A 12 9.76 7.63 6.22
CA LYS A 12 8.49 6.91 6.38
C LYS A 12 7.66 6.96 5.12
N LYS A 13 7.52 8.16 4.56
CA LYS A 13 6.76 8.34 3.34
C LYS A 13 7.37 7.53 2.19
N ASN A 14 8.69 7.58 2.04
CA ASN A 14 9.37 6.83 1.00
C ASN A 14 9.20 5.33 1.19
N THR A 15 9.22 4.86 2.42
CA THR A 15 9.01 3.44 2.72
C THR A 15 7.60 3.01 2.33
N ILE A 16 6.60 3.81 2.66
CA ILE A 16 5.21 3.51 2.31
C ILE A 16 5.03 3.53 0.80
N ASP A 17 5.58 4.54 0.13
CA ASP A 17 5.49 4.63 -1.33
C ASP A 17 6.13 3.41 -2.00
N LEU A 18 7.28 2.98 -1.50
CA LEU A 18 7.95 1.81 -2.03
C LEU A 18 7.12 0.54 -1.81
N LEU A 19 6.53 0.40 -0.63
CA LEU A 19 5.64 -0.72 -0.34
C LEU A 19 4.44 -0.73 -1.26
N VAL A 20 3.84 0.43 -1.52
CA VAL A 20 2.71 0.53 -2.44
C VAL A 20 3.12 0.03 -3.82
N MET A 21 4.28 0.44 -4.31
CA MET A 21 4.75 -0.02 -5.62
C MET A 21 4.97 -1.52 -5.65
N MET A 22 5.58 -2.07 -4.59
CA MET A 22 5.82 -3.51 -4.51
C MET A 22 4.52 -4.30 -4.46
N VAL A 23 3.56 -3.83 -3.67
CA VAL A 23 2.26 -4.48 -3.56
C VAL A 23 1.50 -4.41 -4.88
N VAL A 24 1.50 -3.23 -5.51
CA VAL A 24 0.81 -3.05 -6.79
C VAL A 24 1.42 -3.94 -7.87
N ASP A 25 2.76 -4.03 -7.93
CA ASP A 25 3.41 -4.89 -8.90
C ASP A 25 3.04 -6.36 -8.69
N GLU A 26 3.05 -6.81 -7.45
CA GLU A 26 2.69 -8.19 -7.11
C GLU A 26 1.23 -8.48 -7.47
N LEU A 27 0.33 -7.60 -7.09
CA LEU A 27 -1.09 -7.75 -7.37
C LEU A 27 -1.40 -7.67 -8.87
N ALA A 28 -0.72 -6.75 -9.56
CA ALA A 28 -0.91 -6.60 -11.00
C ALA A 28 -0.56 -7.88 -11.74
N GLU A 29 0.51 -8.53 -11.33
CA GLU A 29 0.92 -9.79 -11.91
C GLU A 29 -0.09 -10.92 -11.62
N GLU A 30 -0.53 -11.02 -10.37
CA GLU A 30 -1.50 -12.04 -9.97
C GLU A 30 -2.87 -11.84 -10.60
N LEU A 31 -3.34 -10.60 -10.63
CA LEU A 31 -4.67 -10.28 -11.13
C LEU A 31 -4.70 -10.02 -12.64
N LYS A 32 -3.53 -9.99 -13.26
CA LYS A 32 -3.36 -9.72 -14.69
C LYS A 32 -3.94 -8.37 -15.10
N ILE A 33 -3.67 -7.38 -14.26
CA ILE A 33 -4.06 -5.99 -14.48
C ILE A 33 -2.77 -5.18 -14.62
N ARG A 34 -2.77 -4.16 -15.46
CA ARG A 34 -1.59 -3.31 -15.59
C ARG A 34 -1.38 -2.51 -14.29
N PRO A 35 -0.12 -2.38 -13.82
CA PRO A 35 0.15 -1.61 -12.61
C PRO A 35 -0.40 -0.18 -12.67
N THR A 36 -0.35 0.47 -13.83
CA THR A 36 -0.86 1.82 -13.99
C THR A 36 -2.37 1.90 -13.78
N ASP A 37 -3.09 0.84 -14.11
CA ASP A 37 -4.54 0.79 -13.92
C ASP A 37 -4.89 0.44 -12.48
N LEU A 38 -4.06 -0.40 -11.86
CA LEU A 38 -4.32 -0.87 -10.49
C LEU A 38 -3.97 0.17 -9.43
N LEU A 39 -2.94 0.96 -9.67
CA LEU A 39 -2.43 1.91 -8.68
C LEU A 39 -3.50 2.86 -8.12
N PRO A 40 -4.29 3.58 -8.95
CA PRO A 40 -5.31 4.46 -8.41
C PRO A 40 -6.39 3.72 -7.64
N GLU A 41 -6.74 2.53 -8.05
CA GLU A 41 -7.72 1.73 -7.32
C GLU A 41 -7.19 1.28 -5.98
N PHE A 42 -5.91 0.87 -5.94
CA PHE A 42 -5.30 0.44 -4.70
C PHE A 42 -5.20 1.58 -3.68
N VAL A 43 -4.71 2.75 -4.10
CA VAL A 43 -4.50 3.86 -3.16
C VAL A 43 -5.82 4.43 -2.63
N THR A 44 -6.92 4.27 -3.35
CA THR A 44 -8.23 4.72 -2.89
C THR A 44 -8.99 3.63 -2.14
N SER A 45 -8.48 2.42 -2.11
CA SER A 45 -9.09 1.32 -1.38
C SER A 45 -8.92 1.48 0.14
N ARG A 46 -9.67 0.68 0.90
CA ARG A 46 -9.52 0.66 2.35
C ARG A 46 -8.10 0.24 2.74
N THR A 47 -7.58 -0.79 2.08
CA THR A 47 -6.22 -1.27 2.35
C THR A 47 -5.19 -0.19 2.07
N GLY A 48 -5.31 0.52 0.95
CA GLY A 48 -4.41 1.61 0.63
C GLY A 48 -4.47 2.73 1.65
N ARG A 49 -5.66 3.11 2.07
CA ARG A 49 -5.83 4.16 3.09
C ARG A 49 -5.21 3.77 4.42
N LEU A 50 -5.39 2.52 4.83
CA LEU A 50 -4.79 2.01 6.06
C LEU A 50 -3.27 2.00 5.97
N LEU A 51 -2.74 1.69 4.80
CA LEU A 51 -1.29 1.68 4.61
C LEU A 51 -0.68 3.07 4.81
N TYR A 52 -1.37 4.12 4.36
CA TYR A 52 -0.91 5.49 4.55
C TYR A 52 -1.23 6.07 5.93
N ASP A 53 -2.04 5.37 6.71
CA ASP A 53 -2.36 5.78 8.08
C ASP A 53 -1.27 5.29 9.03
N GLU A 54 -0.52 6.21 9.61
CA GLU A 54 0.57 5.87 10.51
C GLU A 54 0.08 5.11 11.74
N GLU A 55 -1.11 5.39 12.22
CA GLU A 55 -1.64 4.74 13.41
C GLU A 55 -1.97 3.28 13.19
N SER A 56 -2.30 2.90 11.95
CA SER A 56 -2.61 1.51 11.64
C SER A 56 -1.40 0.61 11.69
N ARG A 57 -0.21 1.18 11.50
CA ARG A 57 1.07 0.46 11.43
C ARG A 57 1.09 -0.66 10.38
N LEU A 58 0.21 -0.59 9.42
CA LEU A 58 0.13 -1.59 8.37
C LEU A 58 1.42 -1.67 7.56
N TRP A 59 2.12 -0.56 7.43
CA TRP A 59 3.38 -0.50 6.70
C TRP A 59 4.49 -1.38 7.31
N TRP A 60 4.28 -1.88 8.54
CA TRP A 60 5.19 -2.84 9.15
C TRP A 60 4.96 -4.27 8.68
N SER A 61 3.80 -4.54 8.09
CA SER A 61 3.38 -5.92 7.79
C SER A 61 4.08 -6.54 6.59
N GLY A 62 4.63 -5.73 5.71
CA GLY A 62 5.29 -6.23 4.51
C GLY A 62 4.33 -6.36 3.32
N PRO A 63 4.89 -6.44 2.10
CA PRO A 63 4.06 -6.38 0.89
C PRO A 63 3.13 -7.56 0.70
N SER A 64 3.54 -8.77 1.08
CA SER A 64 2.69 -9.96 0.89
C SER A 64 1.43 -9.91 1.72
N ASP A 65 1.55 -9.48 2.98
CA ASP A 65 0.41 -9.36 3.88
C ASP A 65 -0.56 -8.29 3.39
N ILE A 66 -0.03 -7.17 2.93
CA ILE A 66 -0.84 -6.08 2.40
C ILE A 66 -1.58 -6.53 1.14
N ALA A 67 -0.90 -7.28 0.27
CA ALA A 67 -1.52 -7.80 -0.94
C ALA A 67 -2.68 -8.75 -0.59
N GLU A 68 -2.50 -9.59 0.42
CA GLU A 68 -3.57 -10.50 0.86
C GLU A 68 -4.76 -9.72 1.41
N MET A 69 -4.52 -8.66 2.16
CA MET A 69 -5.59 -7.80 2.65
C MET A 69 -6.39 -7.18 1.53
N TYR A 70 -5.70 -6.71 0.49
CA TYR A 70 -6.36 -6.11 -0.65
C TYR A 70 -7.20 -7.13 -1.41
N LYS A 71 -6.67 -8.34 -1.59
CA LYS A 71 -7.42 -9.41 -2.27
C LYS A 71 -8.68 -9.77 -1.50
N ALA A 72 -8.60 -9.80 -0.18
CA ALA A 72 -9.77 -10.05 0.66
C ALA A 72 -10.80 -8.92 0.52
N GLU A 73 -10.33 -7.69 0.45
CA GLU A 73 -11.21 -6.53 0.26
C GLU A 73 -11.96 -6.59 -1.07
N ILE A 74 -11.27 -6.94 -2.14
CA ILE A 74 -11.89 -7.08 -3.45
C ILE A 74 -12.92 -8.20 -3.44
N ALA A 75 -12.60 -9.32 -2.82
CA ALA A 75 -13.50 -10.46 -2.76
C ALA A 75 -14.80 -10.11 -2.04
N ASP A 76 -14.71 -9.29 -0.99
CA ASP A 76 -15.90 -8.83 -0.28
C ASP A 76 -16.75 -7.89 -1.12
N HIS A 77 -16.13 -7.14 -2.03
CA HIS A 77 -16.83 -6.19 -2.87
C HIS A 77 -17.52 -6.81 -4.08
N VAL A 78 -17.18 -8.04 -4.41
CA VAL A 78 -17.77 -8.74 -5.56
C VAL A 78 -19.23 -9.09 -5.30
N PHE A 79 -19.61 -9.11 -4.08
CA PHE A 79 -20.97 -9.42 -3.64
C PHE A 79 -21.66 -8.21 -3.06
#